data_c1cc54f6b1bffff28215b73c874b9d4c
#
_entry.id   c1cc54f6b1bffff28215b73c874b9d4c
#
_cell.length_a   1.000
_cell.length_b   1.000
_cell.length_c   1.000
_cell.angle_alpha   90.00
_cell.angle_beta   90.00
_cell.angle_gamma   90.00
#
_symmetry.space_group_name_H-M   'P 1'
#
loop_
_entity.id
_entity.type
_entity.pdbx_description
1 polymer ?
#
loop_
_entity_poly.entity_id
_entity_poly.type
_entity_poly.pdbx_seq_one_letter_code
_entity_poly.pdbx_strand_id
1 'polypeptide(L)'
;MRARVKKEQDDASEYELEMFGSFRELDETTREWCFELTKRNMRAMYETSWGWDAVEKRRELNNGAARFIVARQRATGTPAAFMHFRFEKEDEDVDAPVGYIYELQCEPEHQRKSLGRKLVACVERLSESEDMDAVVLTVLKVNEAARGFYANKMKYEVDDNSPEEEDCHYLILSKRFR
;
A
#
# COMPACT_ATOMS: atom_id res chain seq x y z
N MET A 1 0.85 -22.68 2.50
CA MET A 1 -0.61 -22.90 2.58
C MET A 1 -1.25 -21.63 2.01
N ARG A 2 -1.86 -21.68 0.83
CA ARG A 2 -2.47 -20.49 0.21
C ARG A 2 -3.73 -20.15 0.99
N ALA A 3 -3.67 -19.14 1.84
CA ALA A 3 -4.87 -18.59 2.47
C ALA A 3 -5.62 -17.77 1.40
N ARG A 4 -6.62 -18.39 0.79
CA ARG A 4 -7.64 -17.63 0.06
C ARG A 4 -8.39 -16.81 1.09
N VAL A 5 -8.25 -15.47 1.03
CA VAL A 5 -9.19 -14.57 1.70
C VAL A 5 -10.59 -15.08 1.35
N LYS A 6 -11.42 -15.37 2.38
CA LYS A 6 -12.79 -15.80 2.19
C LYS A 6 -13.45 -14.91 1.15
N LYS A 7 -13.91 -15.52 0.05
CA LYS A 7 -14.74 -14.89 -0.96
C LYS A 7 -15.87 -14.11 -0.28
N GLU A 8 -15.71 -12.81 -0.13
CA GLU A 8 -16.89 -11.95 -0.20
C GLU A 8 -17.28 -11.96 -1.67
N GLN A 9 -18.40 -12.59 -1.94
CA GLN A 9 -19.02 -12.67 -3.25
C GLN A 9 -19.52 -11.28 -3.68
N ASP A 10 -18.60 -10.45 -4.20
CA ASP A 10 -18.97 -9.44 -5.16
C ASP A 10 -18.73 -10.06 -6.56
N ASP A 11 -19.65 -10.90 -6.97
CA ASP A 11 -19.62 -11.68 -8.22
C ASP A 11 -19.65 -10.77 -9.47
N ALA A 12 -19.85 -9.45 -9.29
CA ALA A 12 -19.88 -8.43 -10.32
C ALA A 12 -18.56 -7.61 -10.41
N SER A 13 -17.56 -7.88 -9.57
CA SER A 13 -16.28 -7.14 -9.63
C SER A 13 -15.45 -7.55 -10.84
N GLU A 14 -15.03 -6.57 -11.65
CA GLU A 14 -14.08 -6.74 -12.77
C GLU A 14 -12.74 -7.32 -12.31
N TYR A 15 -12.42 -7.23 -11.00
CA TYR A 15 -11.13 -7.59 -10.41
C TYR A 15 -11.28 -8.64 -9.31
N GLU A 16 -10.27 -9.51 -9.25
CA GLU A 16 -10.04 -10.45 -8.16
C GLU A 16 -8.86 -9.97 -7.30
N LEU A 17 -9.01 -10.03 -5.97
CA LEU A 17 -7.95 -9.69 -5.03
C LEU A 17 -7.33 -10.98 -4.50
N GLU A 18 -6.01 -11.09 -4.61
CA GLU A 18 -5.21 -12.20 -4.09
C GLU A 18 -4.26 -11.68 -3.01
N MET A 19 -4.23 -12.35 -1.86
CA MET A 19 -3.33 -11.98 -0.75
C MET A 19 -2.15 -12.95 -0.67
N PHE A 20 -0.96 -12.40 -0.42
CA PHE A 20 0.31 -13.11 -0.29
C PHE A 20 0.98 -12.70 1.02
N GLY A 21 1.43 -13.68 1.80
CA GLY A 21 2.09 -13.49 3.09
C GLY A 21 3.54 -13.01 2.97
N SER A 22 4.12 -13.06 1.77
CA SER A 22 5.47 -12.56 1.50
C SER A 22 5.67 -12.28 0.00
N PHE A 23 6.70 -11.49 -0.32
CA PHE A 23 7.10 -11.23 -1.71
C PHE A 23 7.53 -12.49 -2.46
N ARG A 24 8.04 -13.49 -1.73
CA ARG A 24 8.49 -14.77 -2.31
C ARG A 24 7.35 -15.68 -2.77
N GLU A 25 6.14 -15.46 -2.26
CA GLU A 25 4.95 -16.19 -2.71
C GLU A 25 4.43 -15.70 -4.06
N LEU A 26 4.80 -14.49 -4.48
CA LEU A 26 4.55 -13.99 -5.82
C LEU A 26 5.44 -14.72 -6.83
N ASP A 27 4.90 -15.01 -8.02
CA ASP A 27 5.73 -15.47 -9.13
C ASP A 27 6.73 -14.38 -9.60
N GLU A 28 7.77 -14.78 -10.29
CA GLU A 28 8.85 -13.87 -10.70
C GLU A 28 8.33 -12.71 -11.57
N THR A 29 7.42 -13.00 -12.49
CA THR A 29 6.82 -12.00 -13.38
C THR A 29 6.05 -10.95 -12.57
N THR A 30 5.25 -11.38 -11.58
CA THR A 30 4.50 -10.48 -10.71
C THR A 30 5.43 -9.67 -9.81
N ARG A 31 6.52 -10.26 -9.29
CA ARG A 31 7.52 -9.52 -8.50
C ARG A 31 8.17 -8.40 -9.30
N GLU A 32 8.61 -8.70 -10.51
CA GLU A 32 9.21 -7.70 -11.37
C GLU A 32 8.21 -6.62 -11.79
N TRP A 33 6.96 -7.01 -12.07
CA TRP A 33 5.89 -6.06 -12.35
C TRP A 33 5.63 -5.10 -11.17
N CYS A 34 5.59 -5.58 -9.94
CA CYS A 34 5.45 -4.71 -8.74
C CYS A 34 6.56 -3.65 -8.69
N PHE A 35 7.82 -4.08 -8.90
CA PHE A 35 8.95 -3.16 -8.90
C PHE A 35 8.88 -2.14 -10.04
N GLU A 36 8.65 -2.59 -11.28
CA GLU A 36 8.61 -1.72 -12.44
C GLU A 36 7.41 -0.76 -12.41
N LEU A 37 6.26 -1.18 -11.88
CA LEU A 37 5.11 -0.30 -11.68
C LEU A 37 5.42 0.79 -10.65
N THR A 38 6.01 0.44 -9.51
CA THR A 38 6.46 1.42 -8.51
C THR A 38 7.44 2.41 -9.11
N LYS A 39 8.45 1.94 -9.84
CA LYS A 39 9.44 2.78 -10.50
C LYS A 39 8.79 3.74 -11.52
N ARG A 40 7.90 3.25 -12.39
CA ARG A 40 7.23 4.09 -13.38
C ARG A 40 6.38 5.19 -12.74
N ASN A 41 5.68 4.86 -11.66
CA ASN A 41 4.76 5.79 -11.01
C ASN A 41 5.46 6.77 -10.07
N MET A 42 6.56 6.36 -9.42
CA MET A 42 7.09 7.08 -8.26
C MET A 42 8.47 7.69 -8.48
N ARG A 43 9.29 7.16 -9.41
CA ARG A 43 10.69 7.57 -9.55
C ARG A 43 10.86 9.07 -9.68
N ALA A 44 10.09 9.73 -10.55
CA ALA A 44 10.21 11.18 -10.75
C ALA A 44 9.91 11.99 -9.47
N MET A 45 8.93 11.54 -8.67
CA MET A 45 8.61 12.17 -7.38
C MET A 45 9.70 11.92 -6.34
N TYR A 46 10.29 10.72 -6.30
CA TYR A 46 11.42 10.44 -5.42
C TYR A 46 12.65 11.28 -5.78
N GLU A 47 12.96 11.45 -7.08
CA GLU A 47 14.09 12.26 -7.53
C GLU A 47 13.97 13.75 -7.15
N THR A 48 12.74 14.25 -6.94
CA THR A 48 12.50 15.62 -6.45
C THR A 48 12.48 15.73 -4.92
N SER A 49 12.66 14.63 -4.19
CA SER A 49 12.63 14.60 -2.72
C SER A 49 13.91 14.00 -2.14
N TRP A 50 13.93 12.72 -1.84
CA TRP A 50 15.08 12.04 -1.22
C TRP A 50 15.89 11.15 -2.18
N GLY A 51 15.56 11.17 -3.48
CA GLY A 51 16.23 10.38 -4.50
C GLY A 51 15.59 9.01 -4.74
N TRP A 52 15.87 8.42 -5.90
CA TRP A 52 15.46 7.08 -6.26
C TRP A 52 16.62 6.09 -6.11
N ASP A 53 16.47 5.13 -5.23
CA ASP A 53 17.38 3.99 -5.08
C ASP A 53 16.65 2.68 -5.44
N ALA A 54 17.02 2.11 -6.60
CA ALA A 54 16.44 0.88 -7.10
C ALA A 54 16.81 -0.36 -6.24
N VAL A 55 17.99 -0.37 -5.64
CA VAL A 55 18.45 -1.47 -4.79
C VAL A 55 17.69 -1.46 -3.48
N GLU A 56 17.57 -0.28 -2.87
CA GLU A 56 16.82 -0.11 -1.64
C GLU A 56 15.33 -0.44 -1.83
N LYS A 57 14.72 0.02 -2.92
CA LYS A 57 13.31 -0.31 -3.23
C LYS A 57 13.08 -1.81 -3.42
N ARG A 58 14.00 -2.52 -4.08
CA ARG A 58 13.92 -3.99 -4.18
C ARG A 58 14.08 -4.67 -2.83
N ARG A 59 14.94 -4.14 -1.96
CA ARG A 59 15.13 -4.64 -0.59
C ARG A 59 13.87 -4.42 0.24
N GLU A 60 13.27 -3.24 0.15
CA GLU A 60 12.01 -2.90 0.83
C GLU A 60 10.87 -3.85 0.43
N LEU A 61 10.67 -4.07 -0.88
CA LEU A 61 9.66 -5.01 -1.38
C LEU A 61 9.93 -6.45 -0.91
N ASN A 62 11.20 -6.89 -0.85
CA ASN A 62 11.58 -8.24 -0.42
C ASN A 62 11.81 -8.37 1.09
N ASN A 63 11.34 -7.42 1.89
CA ASN A 63 11.43 -7.51 3.35
C ASN A 63 10.65 -8.72 3.88
N GLY A 64 11.17 -9.39 4.91
CA GLY A 64 10.54 -10.60 5.46
C GLY A 64 9.16 -10.39 6.08
N ALA A 65 8.84 -9.17 6.52
CA ALA A 65 7.53 -8.79 7.05
C ALA A 65 6.55 -8.28 5.98
N ALA A 66 7.01 -8.11 4.73
CA ALA A 66 6.20 -7.58 3.63
C ALA A 66 5.06 -8.54 3.27
N ARG A 67 3.85 -7.99 3.22
CA ARG A 67 2.61 -8.67 2.77
C ARG A 67 2.08 -7.96 1.54
N PHE A 68 1.41 -8.70 0.66
CA PHE A 68 0.92 -8.15 -0.60
C PHE A 68 -0.54 -8.50 -0.84
N ILE A 69 -1.26 -7.56 -1.46
CA ILE A 69 -2.53 -7.81 -2.11
C ILE A 69 -2.38 -7.41 -3.58
N VAL A 70 -2.65 -8.33 -4.49
CA VAL A 70 -2.61 -8.08 -5.94
C VAL A 70 -4.03 -8.12 -6.49
N ALA A 71 -4.43 -7.06 -7.18
CA ALA A 71 -5.68 -7.01 -7.93
C ALA A 71 -5.42 -7.45 -9.37
N ARG A 72 -6.11 -8.49 -9.83
CA ARG A 72 -6.04 -8.98 -11.22
C ARG A 72 -7.38 -8.80 -11.91
N GLN A 73 -7.33 -8.47 -13.20
CA GLN A 73 -8.53 -8.52 -14.05
C GLN A 73 -9.03 -9.97 -14.14
N ARG A 74 -10.31 -10.21 -13.84
CA ARG A 74 -10.88 -11.56 -13.90
C ARG A 74 -10.85 -12.16 -15.31
N ALA A 75 -11.07 -11.32 -16.33
CA ALA A 75 -11.14 -11.75 -17.71
C ALA A 75 -9.80 -12.25 -18.27
N THR A 76 -8.68 -11.66 -17.83
CA THR A 76 -7.35 -11.90 -18.43
C THR A 76 -6.34 -12.48 -17.43
N GLY A 77 -6.58 -12.38 -16.13
CA GLY A 77 -5.61 -12.67 -15.08
C GLY A 77 -4.48 -11.64 -14.98
N THR A 78 -4.54 -10.57 -15.79
CA THR A 78 -3.50 -9.52 -15.81
C THR A 78 -3.51 -8.72 -14.52
N PRO A 79 -2.37 -8.47 -13.86
CA PRO A 79 -2.31 -7.64 -12.67
C PRO A 79 -2.58 -6.17 -13.03
N ALA A 80 -3.38 -5.50 -12.21
CA ALA A 80 -3.86 -4.14 -12.44
C ALA A 80 -3.43 -3.15 -11.34
N ALA A 81 -3.32 -3.64 -10.10
CA ALA A 81 -2.89 -2.85 -8.97
C ALA A 81 -2.31 -3.78 -7.89
N PHE A 82 -1.44 -3.22 -7.02
CA PHE A 82 -1.02 -3.94 -5.83
C PHE A 82 -0.91 -3.02 -4.61
N MET A 83 -0.96 -3.66 -3.45
CA MET A 83 -0.70 -3.09 -2.14
C MET A 83 0.46 -3.86 -1.50
N HIS A 84 1.48 -3.14 -0.99
CA HIS A 84 2.48 -3.66 -0.06
C HIS A 84 2.22 -3.04 1.30
N PHE A 85 2.08 -3.86 2.32
CA PHE A 85 1.88 -3.43 3.71
C PHE A 85 2.60 -4.37 4.67
N ARG A 86 2.77 -3.91 5.91
CA ARG A 86 3.33 -4.70 7.01
C ARG A 86 2.51 -4.48 8.26
N PHE A 87 2.56 -5.45 9.19
CA PHE A 87 2.17 -5.23 10.57
C PHE A 87 3.45 -4.99 11.36
N GLU A 88 3.54 -3.83 11.99
CA GLU A 88 4.73 -3.40 12.71
C GLU A 88 4.35 -2.48 13.87
N LYS A 89 5.31 -2.12 14.70
CA LYS A 89 5.11 -1.07 15.70
C LYS A 89 5.30 0.28 15.06
N GLU A 90 4.46 1.24 15.43
CA GLU A 90 4.56 2.62 14.94
C GLU A 90 5.84 3.31 15.42
N ASP A 91 6.25 2.99 16.67
CA ASP A 91 7.47 3.45 17.30
C ASP A 91 8.06 2.30 18.14
N GLU A 92 9.41 2.22 18.24
CA GLU A 92 10.09 1.20 19.06
C GLU A 92 9.78 1.35 20.54
N ASP A 93 9.54 2.60 21.01
CA ASP A 93 9.30 2.94 22.42
C ASP A 93 7.82 2.87 22.82
N VAL A 94 6.90 2.78 21.86
CA VAL A 94 5.45 2.74 22.09
C VAL A 94 4.89 1.42 21.61
N ASP A 95 4.13 0.73 22.45
CA ASP A 95 3.44 -0.51 22.08
C ASP A 95 2.13 -0.19 21.33
N ALA A 96 2.29 0.39 20.14
CA ALA A 96 1.20 0.76 19.25
C ALA A 96 1.35 -0.02 17.93
N PRO A 97 0.76 -1.21 17.83
CA PRO A 97 0.83 -2.02 16.61
C PRO A 97 -0.02 -1.38 15.51
N VAL A 98 0.54 -1.28 14.30
CA VAL A 98 -0.12 -0.67 13.15
C VAL A 98 0.00 -1.50 11.88
N GLY A 99 -1.00 -1.37 11.01
CA GLY A 99 -0.88 -1.76 9.62
C GLY A 99 -0.22 -0.64 8.81
N TYR A 100 1.04 -0.80 8.41
CA TYR A 100 1.75 0.23 7.67
C TYR A 100 1.69 -0.02 6.16
N ILE A 101 1.11 0.91 5.40
CA ILE A 101 1.06 0.85 3.93
C ILE A 101 2.34 1.45 3.36
N TYR A 102 3.14 0.62 2.71
CA TYR A 102 4.39 1.00 2.03
C TYR A 102 4.16 1.43 0.58
N GLU A 103 3.34 0.65 -0.14
CA GLU A 103 3.03 0.94 -1.55
C GLU A 103 1.56 0.66 -1.85
N LEU A 104 0.94 1.57 -2.57
CA LEU A 104 -0.32 1.38 -3.28
C LEU A 104 -0.10 1.84 -4.71
N GLN A 105 0.04 0.89 -5.61
CA GLN A 105 0.32 1.18 -7.01
C GLN A 105 -0.78 0.62 -7.91
N CYS A 106 -1.16 1.41 -8.92
CA CYS A 106 -2.20 1.05 -9.88
C CYS A 106 -1.72 1.40 -11.29
N GLU A 107 -1.92 0.48 -12.24
CA GLU A 107 -1.69 0.77 -13.65
C GLU A 107 -2.58 1.94 -14.09
N PRO A 108 -2.07 2.87 -14.92
CA PRO A 108 -2.81 4.08 -15.30
C PRO A 108 -4.21 3.81 -15.87
N GLU A 109 -4.35 2.79 -16.71
CA GLU A 109 -5.60 2.37 -17.35
C GLU A 109 -6.63 1.76 -16.37
N HIS A 110 -6.19 1.38 -15.18
CA HIS A 110 -7.01 0.82 -14.10
C HIS A 110 -7.28 1.80 -12.97
N GLN A 111 -6.74 3.02 -13.04
CA GLN A 111 -7.03 4.07 -12.06
C GLN A 111 -8.48 4.54 -12.15
N ARG A 112 -8.97 5.20 -11.08
CA ARG A 112 -10.34 5.75 -10.98
C ARG A 112 -11.48 4.71 -11.07
N LYS A 113 -11.15 3.41 -11.01
CA LYS A 113 -12.09 2.29 -10.97
C LYS A 113 -12.29 1.72 -9.55
N SER A 114 -12.06 2.53 -8.54
CA SER A 114 -12.20 2.18 -7.11
C SER A 114 -11.23 1.10 -6.58
N LEU A 115 -10.22 0.68 -7.36
CA LEU A 115 -9.24 -0.33 -6.92
C LEU A 115 -8.47 0.10 -5.68
N GLY A 116 -7.94 1.33 -5.67
CA GLY A 116 -7.23 1.86 -4.50
C GLY A 116 -8.09 1.83 -3.24
N ARG A 117 -9.36 2.23 -3.35
CA ARG A 117 -10.31 2.17 -2.23
C ARG A 117 -10.51 0.73 -1.71
N LYS A 118 -10.69 -0.24 -2.62
CA LYS A 118 -10.87 -1.65 -2.26
C LYS A 118 -9.63 -2.21 -1.56
N LEU A 119 -8.42 -1.90 -2.08
CA LEU A 119 -7.16 -2.35 -1.50
C LEU A 119 -6.92 -1.76 -0.10
N VAL A 120 -7.13 -0.45 0.08
CA VAL A 120 -7.00 0.19 1.41
C VAL A 120 -8.02 -0.39 2.39
N ALA A 121 -9.29 -0.52 1.99
CA ALA A 121 -10.32 -1.11 2.84
C ALA A 121 -10.00 -2.58 3.23
N CYS A 122 -9.31 -3.34 2.38
CA CYS A 122 -8.82 -4.67 2.75
C CYS A 122 -7.76 -4.59 3.85
N VAL A 123 -6.78 -3.68 3.74
CA VAL A 123 -5.74 -3.51 4.77
C VAL A 123 -6.36 -3.00 6.08
N GLU A 124 -7.30 -2.05 6.03
CA GLU A 124 -8.01 -1.57 7.22
C GLU A 124 -8.70 -2.74 7.96
N ARG A 125 -9.49 -3.56 7.25
CA ARG A 125 -10.16 -4.74 7.86
C ARG A 125 -9.19 -5.78 8.40
N LEU A 126 -8.09 -6.03 7.68
CA LEU A 126 -7.05 -6.95 8.16
C LEU A 126 -6.38 -6.41 9.42
N SER A 127 -6.06 -5.12 9.45
CA SER A 127 -5.46 -4.48 10.61
C SER A 127 -6.39 -4.53 11.84
N GLU A 128 -7.69 -4.23 11.67
CA GLU A 128 -8.67 -4.40 12.75
C GLU A 128 -8.76 -5.85 13.24
N SER A 129 -8.72 -6.84 12.34
CA SER A 129 -8.82 -8.25 12.71
C SER A 129 -7.58 -8.81 13.40
N GLU A 130 -6.44 -8.12 13.26
CA GLU A 130 -5.16 -8.45 13.92
C GLU A 130 -4.88 -7.52 15.12
N ASP A 131 -5.93 -6.86 15.64
CA ASP A 131 -5.86 -5.97 16.81
C ASP A 131 -4.85 -4.82 16.67
N MET A 132 -4.66 -4.30 15.45
CA MET A 132 -3.84 -3.10 15.22
C MET A 132 -4.60 -1.84 15.66
N ASP A 133 -3.89 -0.82 16.14
CA ASP A 133 -4.49 0.44 16.61
C ASP A 133 -4.87 1.38 15.45
N ALA A 134 -4.13 1.28 14.34
CA ALA A 134 -4.31 2.15 13.18
C ALA A 134 -3.84 1.51 11.89
N VAL A 135 -4.17 2.15 10.77
CA VAL A 135 -3.42 2.06 9.52
C VAL A 135 -2.68 3.36 9.29
N VAL A 136 -1.37 3.25 9.03
CA VAL A 136 -0.44 4.37 8.85
C VAL A 136 0.21 4.29 7.48
N LEU A 137 0.59 5.43 6.92
CA LEU A 137 1.35 5.51 5.66
C LEU A 137 2.17 6.79 5.58
N THR A 138 3.22 6.75 4.77
CA THR A 138 3.98 7.93 4.36
C THR A 138 3.57 8.34 2.94
N VAL A 139 3.30 9.63 2.73
CA VAL A 139 2.99 10.19 1.42
C VAL A 139 3.87 11.40 1.10
N LEU A 140 4.45 11.44 -0.10
CA LEU A 140 5.20 12.61 -0.55
C LEU A 140 4.31 13.84 -0.69
N LYS A 141 4.77 15.00 -0.20
CA LYS A 141 4.01 16.28 -0.30
C LYS A 141 3.70 16.64 -1.76
N VAL A 142 4.58 16.30 -2.70
CA VAL A 142 4.39 16.51 -4.15
C VAL A 142 3.36 15.58 -4.78
N ASN A 143 2.99 14.47 -4.13
CA ASN A 143 1.98 13.54 -4.62
C ASN A 143 0.57 13.99 -4.22
N GLU A 144 0.10 15.08 -4.83
CA GLU A 144 -1.21 15.67 -4.52
C GLU A 144 -2.36 14.69 -4.76
N ALA A 145 -2.24 13.84 -5.77
CA ALA A 145 -3.27 12.84 -6.09
C ALA A 145 -3.43 11.81 -4.95
N ALA A 146 -2.33 11.27 -4.42
CA ALA A 146 -2.37 10.35 -3.29
C ALA A 146 -2.84 11.04 -2.02
N ARG A 147 -2.35 12.26 -1.73
CA ARG A 147 -2.78 13.04 -0.57
C ARG A 147 -4.30 13.27 -0.60
N GLY A 148 -4.82 13.74 -1.73
CA GLY A 148 -6.26 13.94 -1.90
C GLY A 148 -7.07 12.64 -1.81
N PHE A 149 -6.53 11.52 -2.29
CA PHE A 149 -7.16 10.22 -2.15
C PHE A 149 -7.24 9.79 -0.68
N TYR A 150 -6.14 9.79 0.05
CA TYR A 150 -6.15 9.37 1.45
C TYR A 150 -6.97 10.31 2.34
N ALA A 151 -6.77 11.61 2.26
CA ALA A 151 -7.48 12.57 3.09
C ALA A 151 -8.97 12.65 2.75
N ASN A 152 -9.31 12.85 1.47
CA ASN A 152 -10.70 13.15 1.09
C ASN A 152 -11.56 11.90 0.89
N LYS A 153 -10.99 10.81 0.34
CA LYS A 153 -11.75 9.60 0.01
C LYS A 153 -11.68 8.54 1.10
N MET A 154 -10.49 8.36 1.72
CA MET A 154 -10.26 7.33 2.73
C MET A 154 -10.37 7.86 4.16
N LYS A 155 -10.41 9.20 4.36
CA LYS A 155 -10.56 9.86 5.66
C LYS A 155 -9.38 9.63 6.60
N TYR A 156 -8.18 9.58 6.04
CA TYR A 156 -6.94 9.64 6.81
C TYR A 156 -6.65 11.07 7.24
N GLU A 157 -6.08 11.23 8.41
CA GLU A 157 -5.66 12.52 8.97
C GLU A 157 -4.13 12.57 9.04
N VAL A 158 -3.57 13.76 9.21
CA VAL A 158 -2.14 13.90 9.47
C VAL A 158 -1.87 13.31 10.85
N ASP A 159 -0.92 12.37 10.89
CA ASP A 159 -0.54 11.70 12.13
C ASP A 159 0.26 12.61 13.05
N ASP A 160 0.15 12.40 14.36
CA ASP A 160 0.87 13.18 15.38
C ASP A 160 2.40 13.03 15.25
N ASN A 161 2.88 11.93 14.68
CA ASN A 161 4.29 11.66 14.37
C ASN A 161 4.74 12.25 13.03
N SER A 162 3.84 12.94 12.30
CA SER A 162 4.20 13.57 11.03
C SER A 162 5.16 14.74 11.28
N PRO A 163 6.30 14.83 10.52
CA PRO A 163 7.23 15.93 10.69
C PRO A 163 6.57 17.29 10.44
N GLU A 164 6.84 18.27 11.31
CA GLU A 164 6.34 19.64 11.20
C GLU A 164 7.27 20.55 10.37
N GLU A 165 8.50 20.13 10.11
CA GLU A 165 9.49 20.93 9.38
C GLU A 165 9.01 21.28 7.97
N GLU A 166 9.13 22.55 7.58
CA GLU A 166 8.67 23.05 6.28
C GLU A 166 9.40 22.40 5.10
N ASP A 167 10.68 22.07 5.27
CA ASP A 167 11.55 21.45 4.27
C ASP A 167 11.43 19.92 4.22
N CYS A 168 10.65 19.31 5.09
CA CYS A 168 10.34 17.88 5.00
C CYS A 168 9.49 17.59 3.76
N HIS A 169 9.88 16.58 2.98
CA HIS A 169 9.26 16.25 1.69
C HIS A 169 8.04 15.33 1.78
N TYR A 170 7.66 14.88 2.96
CA TYR A 170 6.56 13.92 3.16
C TYR A 170 5.66 14.29 4.33
N LEU A 171 4.53 13.62 4.39
CA LEU A 171 3.63 13.58 5.54
C LEU A 171 3.44 12.13 5.96
N ILE A 172 3.21 11.91 7.25
CA ILE A 172 2.67 10.67 7.77
C ILE A 172 1.17 10.88 7.94
N LEU A 173 0.39 9.96 7.39
CA LEU A 173 -1.07 9.96 7.53
C LEU A 173 -1.50 8.70 8.25
N SER A 174 -2.53 8.81 9.08
CA SER A 174 -3.09 7.68 9.81
C SER A 174 -4.61 7.67 9.81
N LYS A 175 -5.16 6.49 10.04
CA LYS A 175 -6.56 6.26 10.36
C LYS A 175 -6.61 5.32 11.54
N ARG A 176 -6.91 5.89 12.72
CA ARG A 176 -7.02 5.13 13.96
C ARG A 176 -8.38 4.46 14.04
N PHE A 177 -8.43 3.27 14.63
CA PHE A 177 -9.67 2.50 14.76
C PHE A 177 -10.42 2.84 16.04
N ARG A 178 -9.74 3.41 17.03
CA ARG A 178 -10.34 3.83 18.32
C ARG A 178 -9.60 5.02 18.91
#